data_883247a1c493f1b2b740c2e868f1eea2
#
_entry.id   883247a1c493f1b2b740c2e868f1eea2
#
_cell.length_a   1.000
_cell.length_b   1.000
_cell.length_c   1.000
_cell.angle_alpha   90.00
_cell.angle_beta   90.00
_cell.angle_gamma   90.00
#
_symmetry.space_group_name_H-M   'P 1'
#
loop_
_entity.id
_entity.type
_entity.pdbx_description
1 polymer ?
#
loop_
_entity_poly.entity_id
_entity_poly.type
_entity_poly.pdbx_seq_one_letter_code
_entity_poly.pdbx_strand_id
1 'polypeptide(L)'
;VDRVPQRGQRVRLVQFDVETEQPVRGPDGLCRPVRVGEVGEAIGLIGNDIRHDFSGYADKAASQKKILTDVFKRGDRWFRTGDLMRQDSEGYFYFVDRMGDTFRWKGENVSTSEVEQALVEAPGVEEAIVYGVPVPGQDGKAGMAALVVEGKFDGQAFSDYVEAKLPAYAQPVFVRLIKAAETTGTFKYRKADLVADGFDPTKTGTALYVRGGKTGYQKLTQTARKAILSGE
;
A
#
# COMPACT_ATOMS: atom_id res chain seq x y z
N VAL A 1 -24.17 -15.59 -6.19
CA VAL A 1 -25.38 -14.79 -6.45
C VAL A 1 -24.92 -13.36 -6.64
N ASP A 2 -24.79 -12.97 -7.92
CA ASP A 2 -24.39 -11.61 -8.31
C ASP A 2 -25.51 -10.64 -7.92
N ARG A 3 -25.37 -9.98 -6.77
CA ARG A 3 -26.21 -8.84 -6.48
C ARG A 3 -25.75 -7.66 -7.33
N VAL A 4 -26.57 -7.33 -8.34
CA VAL A 4 -26.48 -6.06 -9.06
C VAL A 4 -26.50 -4.92 -8.03
N PRO A 5 -25.55 -3.98 -8.08
CA PRO A 5 -25.48 -2.87 -7.12
C PRO A 5 -26.81 -2.11 -7.11
N GLN A 6 -27.34 -1.85 -5.92
CA GLN A 6 -28.59 -1.13 -5.73
C GLN A 6 -28.53 0.23 -6.45
N ARG A 7 -29.51 0.51 -7.28
CA ARG A 7 -29.72 1.83 -7.90
C ARG A 7 -29.78 2.89 -6.80
N GLY A 8 -28.79 3.80 -6.78
CA GLY A 8 -28.76 4.92 -5.85
C GLY A 8 -27.53 5.05 -4.97
N GLN A 9 -26.63 4.07 -4.91
CA GLN A 9 -25.36 4.24 -4.18
C GLN A 9 -24.50 5.30 -4.85
N ARG A 10 -24.14 6.36 -4.09
CA ARG A 10 -23.24 7.43 -4.54
C ARG A 10 -21.77 7.02 -4.50
N VAL A 11 -21.42 5.95 -3.77
CA VAL A 11 -20.09 5.38 -3.67
C VAL A 11 -20.12 3.97 -4.25
N ARG A 12 -19.14 3.62 -5.06
CA ARG A 12 -18.97 2.32 -5.69
C ARG A 12 -17.50 1.91 -5.67
N LEU A 13 -17.25 0.60 -5.78
CA LEU A 13 -15.89 0.07 -5.91
C LEU A 13 -15.67 -0.46 -7.34
N VAL A 14 -14.52 -0.13 -7.91
CA VAL A 14 -14.07 -0.64 -9.21
C VAL A 14 -12.76 -1.40 -9.04
N GLN A 15 -12.57 -2.43 -9.88
CA GLN A 15 -11.31 -3.16 -9.93
C GLN A 15 -10.17 -2.20 -10.25
N PHE A 16 -9.07 -2.37 -9.55
CA PHE A 16 -7.92 -1.48 -9.60
C PHE A 16 -6.64 -2.27 -9.87
N ASP A 17 -5.84 -1.78 -10.79
CA ASP A 17 -4.52 -2.32 -11.09
C ASP A 17 -3.48 -1.49 -10.31
N VAL A 18 -2.79 -2.16 -9.37
CA VAL A 18 -1.82 -1.54 -8.46
C VAL A 18 -0.56 -1.07 -9.21
N GLU A 19 -0.18 -1.72 -10.31
CA GLU A 19 1.04 -1.38 -11.05
C GLU A 19 0.85 -0.12 -11.91
N THR A 20 -0.29 -0.04 -12.57
CA THR A 20 -0.62 1.11 -13.45
C THR A 20 -1.31 2.23 -12.69
N GLU A 21 -1.75 1.98 -11.45
CA GLU A 21 -2.58 2.89 -10.64
C GLU A 21 -3.86 3.33 -11.37
N GLN A 22 -4.43 2.43 -12.19
CA GLN A 22 -5.62 2.70 -12.98
C GLN A 22 -6.75 1.72 -12.70
N PRO A 23 -8.01 2.12 -12.85
CA PRO A 23 -9.13 1.20 -12.82
C PRO A 23 -9.08 0.24 -14.02
N VAL A 24 -9.37 -1.03 -13.77
CA VAL A 24 -9.44 -2.05 -14.82
C VAL A 24 -10.66 -1.81 -15.69
N ARG A 25 -10.46 -1.76 -17.01
CA ARG A 25 -11.53 -1.57 -18.00
C ARG A 25 -11.73 -2.84 -18.84
N GLY A 26 -12.97 -3.08 -19.21
CA GLY A 26 -13.32 -4.15 -20.12
C GLY A 26 -13.15 -3.78 -21.60
N PRO A 27 -13.44 -4.71 -22.53
CA PRO A 27 -13.40 -4.46 -23.97
C PRO A 27 -14.37 -3.36 -24.44
N ASP A 28 -15.43 -3.10 -23.66
CA ASP A 28 -16.39 -2.03 -23.87
C ASP A 28 -15.88 -0.65 -23.44
N GLY A 29 -14.67 -0.60 -22.84
CA GLY A 29 -14.03 0.59 -22.30
C GLY A 29 -14.62 1.06 -20.96
N LEU A 30 -15.58 0.34 -20.37
CA LEU A 30 -16.15 0.64 -19.06
C LEU A 30 -15.35 -0.02 -17.95
N CYS A 31 -15.37 0.57 -16.75
CA CYS A 31 -14.69 0.01 -15.59
C CYS A 31 -15.38 -1.26 -15.10
N ARG A 32 -14.58 -2.20 -14.59
CA ARG A 32 -15.09 -3.44 -13.99
C ARG A 32 -15.44 -3.20 -12.52
N PRO A 33 -16.68 -3.51 -12.07
CA PRO A 33 -17.00 -3.48 -10.65
C PRO A 33 -16.27 -4.62 -9.92
N VAL A 34 -16.00 -4.45 -8.63
CA VAL A 34 -15.52 -5.54 -7.77
C VAL A 34 -16.67 -6.45 -7.34
N ARG A 35 -16.36 -7.68 -6.97
CA ARG A 35 -17.28 -8.58 -6.28
C ARG A 35 -17.32 -8.24 -4.78
N VAL A 36 -18.37 -8.71 -4.12
CA VAL A 36 -18.47 -8.62 -2.66
C VAL A 36 -17.26 -9.29 -2.01
N GLY A 37 -16.60 -8.58 -1.11
CA GLY A 37 -15.39 -9.03 -0.42
C GLY A 37 -14.08 -8.75 -1.16
N GLU A 38 -14.10 -8.38 -2.44
CA GLU A 38 -12.90 -7.97 -3.17
C GLU A 38 -12.53 -6.51 -2.88
N VAL A 39 -11.23 -6.23 -2.93
CA VAL A 39 -10.68 -4.88 -2.78
C VAL A 39 -10.76 -4.14 -4.12
N GLY A 40 -11.15 -2.87 -4.07
CA GLY A 40 -11.16 -2.00 -5.24
C GLY A 40 -11.06 -0.53 -4.87
N GLU A 41 -10.86 0.31 -5.89
CA GLU A 41 -10.83 1.75 -5.72
C GLU A 41 -12.25 2.27 -5.42
N ALA A 42 -12.39 3.02 -4.33
CA ALA A 42 -13.63 3.70 -4.00
C ALA A 42 -13.79 4.97 -4.84
N ILE A 43 -14.94 5.06 -5.50
CA ILE A 43 -15.29 6.20 -6.36
C ILE A 43 -16.64 6.77 -5.98
N GLY A 44 -16.76 8.10 -6.05
CA GLY A 44 -17.97 8.84 -5.75
C GLY A 44 -18.65 9.36 -7.03
N LEU A 45 -19.98 9.16 -7.17
CA LEU A 45 -20.74 9.69 -8.29
C LEU A 45 -20.76 11.21 -8.28
N ILE A 46 -20.33 11.84 -9.37
CA ILE A 46 -20.46 13.28 -9.58
C ILE A 46 -21.87 13.54 -10.15
N GLY A 47 -22.75 14.16 -9.34
CA GLY A 47 -24.08 14.54 -9.78
C GLY A 47 -24.06 15.78 -10.68
N ASN A 48 -25.11 15.95 -11.50
CA ASN A 48 -25.30 17.17 -12.31
C ASN A 48 -25.86 18.35 -11.50
N ASP A 49 -25.98 18.23 -10.18
CA ASP A 49 -26.56 19.25 -9.32
C ASP A 49 -25.50 20.31 -8.97
N ILE A 50 -25.77 21.56 -9.27
CA ILE A 50 -24.89 22.72 -9.06
C ILE A 50 -24.39 22.83 -7.60
N ARG A 51 -25.12 22.25 -6.64
CA ARG A 51 -24.73 22.16 -5.23
C ARG A 51 -23.63 21.14 -4.92
N HIS A 52 -23.26 20.32 -5.88
CA HIS A 52 -22.19 19.34 -5.84
C HIS A 52 -21.14 19.61 -6.93
N ASP A 53 -21.12 20.81 -7.46
CA ASP A 53 -19.98 21.27 -8.26
C ASP A 53 -18.78 21.23 -7.31
N PHE A 54 -17.93 20.24 -7.56
CA PHE A 54 -16.68 20.05 -6.84
C PHE A 54 -15.87 21.33 -7.06
N SER A 55 -16.00 22.29 -6.14
CA SER A 55 -15.16 23.48 -6.05
C SER A 55 -13.75 22.98 -5.73
N GLY A 56 -13.11 22.49 -6.80
CA GLY A 56 -11.86 21.75 -6.78
C GLY A 56 -10.76 22.51 -6.10
N TYR A 57 -9.75 21.78 -5.67
CA TYR A 57 -8.43 22.29 -5.35
C TYR A 57 -8.04 23.41 -6.32
N ALA A 58 -7.28 24.41 -5.86
CA ALA A 58 -6.82 25.56 -6.65
C ALA A 58 -6.08 25.19 -7.97
N ASP A 59 -5.74 23.91 -8.16
CA ASP A 59 -5.15 23.36 -9.37
C ASP A 59 -6.18 22.54 -10.17
N LYS A 60 -6.66 23.12 -11.28
CA LYS A 60 -7.60 22.49 -12.21
C LYS A 60 -7.04 21.20 -12.85
N ALA A 61 -5.72 21.13 -13.10
CA ALA A 61 -5.08 19.96 -13.70
C ALA A 61 -5.02 18.78 -12.74
N ALA A 62 -4.75 19.01 -11.44
CA ALA A 62 -4.80 18.00 -10.39
C ALA A 62 -6.24 17.50 -10.16
N SER A 63 -7.22 18.38 -10.28
CA SER A 63 -8.65 18.05 -10.17
C SER A 63 -9.13 17.16 -11.31
N GLN A 64 -8.67 17.38 -12.54
CA GLN A 64 -9.04 16.55 -13.71
C GLN A 64 -8.53 15.12 -13.60
N LYS A 65 -7.33 14.90 -13.07
CA LYS A 65 -6.76 13.55 -12.86
C LYS A 65 -7.58 12.71 -11.87
N LYS A 66 -8.39 13.36 -11.03
CA LYS A 66 -9.27 12.71 -10.05
C LYS A 66 -10.67 12.41 -10.58
N ILE A 67 -10.95 12.70 -11.85
CA ILE A 67 -12.26 12.43 -12.46
C ILE A 67 -12.12 11.28 -13.46
N LEU A 68 -12.89 10.21 -13.22
CA LEU A 68 -13.09 9.13 -14.17
C LEU A 68 -14.34 9.41 -15.00
N THR A 69 -14.25 9.15 -16.29
CA THR A 69 -15.39 9.17 -17.22
C THR A 69 -15.65 7.79 -17.78
N ASP A 70 -16.86 7.54 -18.25
CA ASP A 70 -17.25 6.25 -18.84
C ASP A 70 -16.95 5.07 -17.88
N VAL A 71 -17.44 5.17 -16.65
CA VAL A 71 -17.16 4.17 -15.63
C VAL A 71 -18.13 2.98 -15.74
N PHE A 72 -19.42 3.19 -15.56
CA PHE A 72 -20.44 2.15 -15.68
C PHE A 72 -21.38 2.36 -16.86
N LYS A 73 -21.40 3.57 -17.40
CA LYS A 73 -22.13 3.94 -18.62
C LYS A 73 -21.43 5.08 -19.33
N ARG A 74 -21.61 5.19 -20.64
CA ARG A 74 -21.06 6.31 -21.41
C ARG A 74 -21.55 7.65 -20.88
N GLY A 75 -20.60 8.60 -20.68
CA GLY A 75 -20.84 9.96 -20.22
C GLY A 75 -21.06 10.10 -18.71
N ASP A 76 -21.01 9.02 -17.90
CA ASP A 76 -21.01 9.19 -16.45
C ASP A 76 -19.66 9.71 -15.95
N ARG A 77 -19.69 10.38 -14.80
CA ARG A 77 -18.50 10.98 -14.19
C ARG A 77 -18.42 10.60 -12.72
N TRP A 78 -17.24 10.17 -12.29
CA TRP A 78 -16.99 9.71 -10.95
C TRP A 78 -15.71 10.32 -10.41
N PHE A 79 -15.71 10.66 -9.13
CA PHE A 79 -14.55 11.19 -8.43
C PHE A 79 -13.75 10.03 -7.82
N ARG A 80 -12.44 10.04 -8.03
CA ARG A 80 -11.49 9.10 -7.40
C ARG A 80 -11.18 9.56 -5.99
N THR A 81 -11.50 8.75 -4.98
CA THR A 81 -11.16 9.09 -3.57
C THR A 81 -9.68 8.92 -3.29
N GLY A 82 -9.03 8.01 -4.00
CA GLY A 82 -7.65 7.60 -3.74
C GLY A 82 -7.54 6.55 -2.64
N ASP A 83 -8.67 5.99 -2.21
CA ASP A 83 -8.72 4.95 -1.18
C ASP A 83 -9.12 3.61 -1.80
N LEU A 84 -8.44 2.54 -1.37
CA LEU A 84 -8.82 1.16 -1.64
C LEU A 84 -9.71 0.67 -0.50
N MET A 85 -10.86 0.11 -0.86
CA MET A 85 -11.86 -0.36 0.09
C MET A 85 -12.37 -1.74 -0.31
N ARG A 86 -12.94 -2.44 0.65
CA ARG A 86 -13.69 -3.68 0.49
C ARG A 86 -15.11 -3.47 0.97
N GLN A 87 -16.07 -4.06 0.28
CA GLN A 87 -17.49 -4.03 0.67
C GLN A 87 -17.93 -5.44 1.04
N ASP A 88 -18.59 -5.60 2.19
CA ASP A 88 -19.16 -6.88 2.61
C ASP A 88 -20.55 -7.15 1.99
N SER A 89 -21.15 -8.30 2.32
CA SER A 89 -22.48 -8.70 1.85
C SER A 89 -23.63 -7.85 2.41
N GLU A 90 -23.38 -7.12 3.50
CA GLU A 90 -24.36 -6.23 4.13
C GLU A 90 -24.28 -4.81 3.57
N GLY A 91 -23.22 -4.49 2.80
CA GLY A 91 -23.01 -3.22 2.14
C GLY A 91 -22.13 -2.23 2.88
N TYR A 92 -21.49 -2.65 4.00
CA TYR A 92 -20.53 -1.82 4.73
C TYR A 92 -19.19 -1.77 4.00
N PHE A 93 -18.59 -0.57 4.02
CA PHE A 93 -17.28 -0.32 3.43
C PHE A 93 -16.20 -0.36 4.50
N TYR A 94 -15.13 -1.09 4.22
CA TYR A 94 -13.95 -1.18 5.07
C TYR A 94 -12.75 -0.60 4.31
N PHE A 95 -12.08 0.35 4.94
CA PHE A 95 -10.82 0.89 4.41
C PHE A 95 -9.76 -0.21 4.43
N VAL A 96 -9.01 -0.34 3.33
CA VAL A 96 -7.91 -1.30 3.20
C VAL A 96 -6.58 -0.58 3.13
N ASP A 97 -6.43 0.38 2.19
CA ASP A 97 -5.19 1.15 2.05
C ASP A 97 -5.42 2.39 1.18
N ARG A 98 -4.39 3.20 1.02
CA ARG A 98 -4.36 4.26 0.03
C ARG A 98 -3.78 3.78 -1.29
N MET A 99 -4.30 4.32 -2.40
CA MET A 99 -3.64 4.18 -3.69
C MET A 99 -2.22 4.75 -3.62
N GLY A 100 -1.25 4.02 -4.20
CA GLY A 100 0.18 4.38 -4.13
C GLY A 100 0.89 3.89 -2.86
N ASP A 101 0.15 3.50 -1.83
CA ASP A 101 0.73 2.83 -0.65
C ASP A 101 0.74 1.31 -0.82
N THR A 102 -0.28 0.72 -1.45
CA THR A 102 -0.28 -0.70 -1.83
C THR A 102 0.76 -0.97 -2.92
N PHE A 103 1.50 -2.06 -2.78
CA PHE A 103 2.47 -2.49 -3.79
C PHE A 103 2.26 -3.97 -4.17
N ARG A 104 2.76 -4.37 -5.33
CA ARG A 104 2.72 -5.75 -5.79
C ARG A 104 4.04 -6.46 -5.52
N TRP A 105 3.97 -7.69 -4.99
CA TRP A 105 5.10 -8.54 -4.74
C TRP A 105 4.76 -10.00 -5.03
N LYS A 106 5.56 -10.66 -5.89
CA LYS A 106 5.35 -12.08 -6.28
C LYS A 106 3.93 -12.38 -6.76
N GLY A 107 3.34 -11.46 -7.52
CA GLY A 107 1.99 -11.62 -8.07
C GLY A 107 0.85 -11.20 -7.14
N GLU A 108 1.13 -10.90 -5.87
CA GLU A 108 0.12 -10.55 -4.86
C GLU A 108 0.16 -9.06 -4.51
N ASN A 109 -1.00 -8.48 -4.21
CA ASN A 109 -1.09 -7.11 -3.71
C ASN A 109 -0.87 -7.09 -2.20
N VAL A 110 0.04 -6.22 -1.75
CA VAL A 110 0.39 -6.03 -0.34
C VAL A 110 -0.15 -4.69 0.13
N SER A 111 -1.10 -4.70 1.06
CA SER A 111 -1.55 -3.50 1.76
C SER A 111 -0.53 -3.11 2.82
N THR A 112 0.00 -1.89 2.72
CA THR A 112 0.96 -1.41 3.72
C THR A 112 0.32 -1.23 5.07
N SER A 113 -0.92 -0.77 5.12
CA SER A 113 -1.67 -0.56 6.37
C SER A 113 -1.95 -1.85 7.13
N GLU A 114 -2.30 -2.94 6.41
CA GLU A 114 -2.51 -4.25 7.05
C GLU A 114 -1.21 -4.82 7.63
N VAL A 115 -0.10 -4.68 6.90
CA VAL A 115 1.21 -5.11 7.39
C VAL A 115 1.66 -4.24 8.57
N GLU A 116 1.54 -2.90 8.48
CA GLU A 116 1.86 -1.97 9.58
C GLU A 116 1.11 -2.36 10.86
N GLN A 117 -0.20 -2.61 10.76
CA GLN A 117 -1.02 -3.02 11.89
C GLN A 117 -0.52 -4.33 12.52
N ALA A 118 -0.17 -5.32 11.71
CA ALA A 118 0.38 -6.57 12.22
C ALA A 118 1.74 -6.38 12.90
N LEU A 119 2.60 -5.50 12.36
CA LEU A 119 3.96 -5.30 12.88
C LEU A 119 3.99 -4.51 14.19
N VAL A 120 3.07 -3.57 14.43
CA VAL A 120 3.02 -2.83 15.72
C VAL A 120 2.56 -3.72 16.88
N GLU A 121 1.95 -4.87 16.59
CA GLU A 121 1.62 -5.87 17.61
C GLU A 121 2.83 -6.79 17.97
N ALA A 122 3.96 -6.69 17.23
CA ALA A 122 5.13 -7.49 17.50
C ALA A 122 5.83 -7.03 18.79
N PRO A 123 6.34 -7.97 19.63
CA PRO A 123 7.03 -7.62 20.86
C PRO A 123 8.19 -6.63 20.63
N GLY A 124 8.19 -5.52 21.36
CA GLY A 124 9.24 -4.49 21.29
C GLY A 124 9.17 -3.57 20.08
N VAL A 125 8.13 -3.64 19.24
CA VAL A 125 7.88 -2.68 18.15
C VAL A 125 6.93 -1.59 18.65
N GLU A 126 7.36 -0.33 18.58
CA GLU A 126 6.56 0.84 18.98
C GLU A 126 5.85 1.46 17.78
N GLU A 127 6.56 1.57 16.64
CA GLU A 127 6.02 2.11 15.40
C GLU A 127 6.51 1.29 14.20
N ALA A 128 5.67 1.18 13.18
CA ALA A 128 6.00 0.55 11.91
C ALA A 128 5.51 1.41 10.75
N ILE A 129 6.36 1.59 9.72
CA ILE A 129 6.02 2.21 8.45
C ILE A 129 6.41 1.21 7.36
N VAL A 130 5.44 0.75 6.57
CA VAL A 130 5.67 -0.25 5.53
C VAL A 130 5.58 0.40 4.14
N TYR A 131 6.46 -0.02 3.25
CA TYR A 131 6.55 0.46 1.88
C TYR A 131 7.20 -0.55 0.96
N GLY A 132 6.95 -0.44 -0.35
CA GLY A 132 7.58 -1.28 -1.36
C GLY A 132 8.87 -0.66 -1.89
N VAL A 133 9.93 -1.47 -2.03
CA VAL A 133 11.19 -1.07 -2.64
C VAL A 133 11.51 -1.95 -3.86
N PRO A 134 11.95 -1.37 -4.99
CA PRO A 134 12.32 -2.16 -6.15
C PRO A 134 13.58 -2.98 -5.87
N VAL A 135 13.57 -4.25 -6.28
CA VAL A 135 14.73 -5.13 -6.25
C VAL A 135 15.06 -5.52 -7.69
N PRO A 136 16.28 -5.26 -8.19
CA PRO A 136 16.65 -5.60 -9.56
C PRO A 136 16.42 -7.08 -9.88
N GLY A 137 15.89 -7.38 -11.05
CA GLY A 137 15.60 -8.75 -11.49
C GLY A 137 14.38 -9.40 -10.83
N GLN A 138 13.67 -8.70 -9.95
CA GLN A 138 12.42 -9.18 -9.35
C GLN A 138 11.22 -8.42 -9.92
N ASP A 139 10.11 -9.13 -10.05
CA ASP A 139 8.84 -8.53 -10.45
C ASP A 139 8.14 -7.88 -9.25
N GLY A 140 7.66 -6.65 -9.44
CA GLY A 140 7.05 -5.86 -8.38
C GLY A 140 8.04 -5.19 -7.42
N LYS A 141 7.60 -4.96 -6.18
CA LYS A 141 8.39 -4.29 -5.13
C LYS A 141 8.44 -5.17 -3.88
N ALA A 142 9.63 -5.40 -3.35
CA ALA A 142 9.79 -6.12 -2.08
C ALA A 142 9.32 -5.26 -0.90
N GLY A 143 8.63 -5.88 0.05
CA GLY A 143 8.20 -5.20 1.27
C GLY A 143 9.40 -4.79 2.13
N MET A 144 9.39 -3.54 2.59
CA MET A 144 10.34 -3.00 3.56
C MET A 144 9.60 -2.34 4.70
N ALA A 145 10.03 -2.63 5.94
CA ALA A 145 9.48 -2.03 7.15
C ALA A 145 10.51 -1.15 7.84
N ALA A 146 10.16 0.13 8.09
CA ALA A 146 10.92 0.98 9.00
C ALA A 146 10.27 0.88 10.38
N LEU A 147 11.06 0.47 11.38
CA LEU A 147 10.59 0.16 12.73
C LEU A 147 11.25 1.07 13.76
N VAL A 148 10.44 1.58 14.69
CA VAL A 148 10.90 2.07 15.99
C VAL A 148 10.78 0.90 16.96
N VAL A 149 11.86 0.57 17.64
CA VAL A 149 11.90 -0.57 18.56
C VAL A 149 12.38 -0.17 19.93
N GLU A 150 11.78 -0.75 20.97
CA GLU A 150 12.27 -0.64 22.34
C GLU A 150 13.47 -1.58 22.54
N GLY A 151 14.59 -1.04 22.98
CA GLY A 151 15.79 -1.82 23.29
C GLY A 151 16.51 -2.37 22.05
N LYS A 152 16.94 -3.64 22.13
CA LYS A 152 17.70 -4.31 21.07
C LYS A 152 16.79 -5.11 20.16
N PHE A 153 16.89 -4.88 18.86
CA PHE A 153 16.16 -5.67 17.87
C PHE A 153 16.66 -7.12 17.81
N ASP A 154 15.76 -8.07 18.03
CA ASP A 154 15.97 -9.50 17.86
C ASP A 154 15.39 -9.96 16.51
N GLY A 155 16.28 -10.12 15.52
CA GLY A 155 15.87 -10.48 14.16
C GLY A 155 15.28 -11.90 14.04
N GLN A 156 15.59 -12.83 14.95
CA GLN A 156 15.01 -14.17 14.93
C GLN A 156 13.59 -14.13 15.52
N ALA A 157 13.44 -13.57 16.71
CA ALA A 157 12.12 -13.46 17.34
C ALA A 157 11.12 -12.68 16.48
N PHE A 158 11.59 -11.60 15.83
CA PHE A 158 10.77 -10.83 14.89
C PHE A 158 10.40 -11.66 13.65
N SER A 159 11.32 -12.48 13.10
CA SER A 159 11.02 -13.37 11.98
C SER A 159 9.94 -14.40 12.33
N ASP A 160 10.07 -15.05 13.49
CA ASP A 160 9.13 -16.05 13.95
C ASP A 160 7.73 -15.45 14.13
N TYR A 161 7.66 -14.21 14.66
CA TYR A 161 6.42 -13.46 14.78
C TYR A 161 5.78 -13.16 13.41
N VAL A 162 6.57 -12.59 12.49
CA VAL A 162 6.13 -12.23 11.14
C VAL A 162 5.63 -13.45 10.37
N GLU A 163 6.33 -14.60 10.48
CA GLU A 163 5.90 -15.85 9.86
C GLU A 163 4.58 -16.38 10.40
N ALA A 164 4.32 -16.21 11.68
CA ALA A 164 3.08 -16.63 12.30
C ALA A 164 1.88 -15.72 11.97
N LYS A 165 2.12 -14.45 11.67
CA LYS A 165 1.06 -13.43 11.53
C LYS A 165 0.76 -13.03 10.09
N LEU A 166 1.73 -13.09 9.19
CA LEU A 166 1.60 -12.59 7.83
C LEU A 166 1.80 -13.70 6.79
N PRO A 167 1.02 -13.70 5.70
CA PRO A 167 1.28 -14.59 4.57
C PRO A 167 2.65 -14.26 3.95
N ALA A 168 3.30 -15.25 3.33
CA ALA A 168 4.68 -15.16 2.86
C ALA A 168 4.96 -13.96 1.94
N TYR A 169 4.00 -13.58 1.11
CA TYR A 169 4.14 -12.44 0.20
C TYR A 169 4.08 -11.07 0.91
N ALA A 170 3.41 -10.99 2.07
CA ALA A 170 3.26 -9.76 2.84
C ALA A 170 4.37 -9.57 3.90
N GLN A 171 5.18 -10.60 4.14
CA GLN A 171 6.30 -10.52 5.08
C GLN A 171 7.38 -9.59 4.54
N PRO A 172 7.80 -8.54 5.29
CA PRO A 172 8.86 -7.65 4.84
C PRO A 172 10.14 -8.40 4.50
N VAL A 173 10.72 -8.12 3.35
CA VAL A 173 12.03 -8.66 2.95
C VAL A 173 13.14 -7.88 3.67
N PHE A 174 12.93 -6.58 3.87
CA PHE A 174 13.89 -5.69 4.51
C PHE A 174 13.30 -5.02 5.73
N VAL A 175 14.15 -4.79 6.75
CA VAL A 175 13.81 -4.01 7.94
C VAL A 175 14.85 -2.91 8.12
N ARG A 176 14.39 -1.69 8.40
CA ARG A 176 15.20 -0.53 8.76
C ARG A 176 14.84 -0.12 10.18
N LEU A 177 15.82 0.00 11.07
CA LEU A 177 15.56 0.59 12.38
C LEU A 177 15.68 2.11 12.28
N ILE A 178 14.66 2.81 12.76
CA ILE A 178 14.62 4.27 12.81
C ILE A 178 14.47 4.71 14.28
N LYS A 179 14.86 5.95 14.57
CA LYS A 179 14.61 6.54 15.89
C LYS A 179 13.18 7.04 15.93
N ALA A 180 12.56 6.99 17.13
CA ALA A 180 11.28 7.66 17.34
C ALA A 180 11.40 9.12 16.87
N ALA A 181 10.38 9.61 16.16
CA ALA A 181 10.31 11.03 15.85
C ALA A 181 10.19 11.76 17.18
N GLU A 182 11.16 12.63 17.52
CA GLU A 182 11.03 13.50 18.68
C GLU A 182 9.74 14.30 18.54
N THR A 183 8.82 14.11 19.47
CA THR A 183 7.47 14.65 19.47
C THR A 183 7.47 16.16 19.68
N THR A 184 7.75 16.91 18.62
CA THR A 184 7.27 18.28 18.50
C THR A 184 6.57 18.41 17.14
N GLY A 185 5.30 18.13 17.15
CA GLY A 185 4.29 18.39 16.12
C GLY A 185 4.80 18.39 14.68
N THR A 186 4.62 17.30 13.91
CA THR A 186 4.75 17.16 12.45
C THR A 186 5.98 16.48 11.85
N PHE A 187 6.96 15.99 12.57
CA PHE A 187 8.02 15.16 12.00
C PHE A 187 7.67 13.67 11.94
N LYS A 188 6.60 13.34 11.24
CA LYS A 188 6.39 11.98 10.75
C LYS A 188 7.36 11.76 9.60
N TYR A 189 8.20 10.70 9.64
CA TYR A 189 9.01 10.31 8.49
C TYR A 189 8.12 10.26 7.25
N ARG A 190 8.47 11.00 6.21
CA ARG A 190 7.69 10.94 4.98
C ARG A 190 7.99 9.63 4.30
N LYS A 191 6.98 8.82 4.05
CA LYS A 191 7.12 7.52 3.35
C LYS A 191 7.93 7.67 2.05
N ALA A 192 7.75 8.77 1.33
CA ALA A 192 8.50 9.09 0.11
C ALA A 192 10.02 9.14 0.33
N ASP A 193 10.48 9.71 1.46
CA ASP A 193 11.91 9.81 1.77
C ASP A 193 12.48 8.42 2.10
N LEU A 194 11.72 7.60 2.84
CA LEU A 194 12.08 6.20 3.14
C LEU A 194 12.19 5.35 1.87
N VAL A 195 11.25 5.52 0.92
CA VAL A 195 11.26 4.84 -0.38
C VAL A 195 12.47 5.27 -1.21
N ALA A 196 12.81 6.56 -1.24
CA ALA A 196 13.96 7.10 -1.98
C ALA A 196 15.31 6.57 -1.45
N ASP A 197 15.43 6.39 -0.13
CA ASP A 197 16.62 5.77 0.48
C ASP A 197 16.72 4.27 0.14
N GLY A 198 15.59 3.58 0.03
CA GLY A 198 15.50 2.15 -0.22
C GLY A 198 16.24 1.32 0.83
N PHE A 199 16.85 0.21 0.40
CA PHE A 199 17.67 -0.67 1.26
C PHE A 199 19.17 -0.43 1.10
N ASP A 200 19.59 0.84 0.93
CA ASP A 200 21.00 1.21 0.82
C ASP A 200 21.59 1.63 2.17
N PRO A 201 22.50 0.80 2.77
CA PRO A 201 23.12 1.12 4.06
C PRO A 201 23.93 2.43 4.07
N THR A 202 24.34 2.95 2.90
CA THR A 202 25.08 4.22 2.82
C THR A 202 24.20 5.45 2.87
N LYS A 203 22.93 5.30 2.46
CA LYS A 203 21.95 6.39 2.45
C LYS A 203 21.16 6.50 3.74
N THR A 204 20.85 5.36 4.36
CA THR A 204 19.91 5.31 5.47
C THR A 204 20.49 5.82 6.78
N GLY A 205 21.82 5.75 6.97
CA GLY A 205 22.49 6.14 8.23
C GLY A 205 22.04 5.33 9.46
N THR A 206 21.23 4.28 9.28
CA THR A 206 20.63 3.46 10.34
C THR A 206 20.83 1.96 10.06
N ALA A 207 20.57 1.11 11.06
CA ALA A 207 20.72 -0.33 10.90
C ALA A 207 19.67 -0.89 9.94
N LEU A 208 20.13 -1.65 8.96
CA LEU A 208 19.31 -2.40 8.01
C LEU A 208 19.47 -3.89 8.21
N TYR A 209 18.40 -4.61 7.98
CA TYR A 209 18.34 -6.07 8.03
C TYR A 209 17.65 -6.60 6.79
N VAL A 210 18.04 -7.81 6.38
CA VAL A 210 17.40 -8.58 5.32
C VAL A 210 16.97 -9.93 5.86
N ARG A 211 15.86 -10.43 5.40
CA ARG A 211 15.32 -11.72 5.81
C ARG A 211 16.16 -12.85 5.20
N GLY A 212 16.76 -13.68 6.05
CA GLY A 212 17.69 -14.76 5.71
C GLY A 212 17.08 -16.16 5.79
N GLY A 213 15.84 -16.37 5.44
CA GLY A 213 15.16 -17.66 5.53
C GLY A 213 15.18 -18.19 6.98
N LYS A 214 15.78 -19.36 7.23
CA LYS A 214 15.82 -19.98 8.56
C LYS A 214 16.62 -19.21 9.62
N THR A 215 17.40 -18.22 9.23
CA THR A 215 18.26 -17.45 10.15
C THR A 215 17.61 -16.12 10.60
N GLY A 216 16.33 -15.93 10.30
CA GLY A 216 15.61 -14.71 10.63
C GLY A 216 16.16 -13.49 9.90
N TYR A 217 15.96 -12.30 10.48
CA TYR A 217 16.48 -11.05 9.94
C TYR A 217 17.94 -10.85 10.32
N GLN A 218 18.81 -10.84 9.31
CA GLN A 218 20.25 -10.64 9.46
C GLN A 218 20.65 -9.23 9.05
N LYS A 219 21.70 -8.67 9.70
CA LYS A 219 22.18 -7.33 9.37
C LYS A 219 22.58 -7.24 7.89
N LEU A 220 21.97 -6.29 7.16
CA LEU A 220 22.29 -6.05 5.76
C LEU A 220 23.60 -5.26 5.65
N THR A 221 24.64 -5.95 5.16
CA THR A 221 25.95 -5.35 4.86
C THR A 221 26.00 -4.87 3.41
N GLN A 222 26.97 -4.03 3.07
CA GLN A 222 27.21 -3.62 1.67
C GLN A 222 27.51 -4.82 0.75
N THR A 223 28.20 -5.84 1.26
CA THR A 223 28.49 -7.07 0.51
C THR A 223 27.21 -7.84 0.22
N ALA A 224 26.36 -8.05 1.23
CA ALA A 224 25.06 -8.70 1.05
C ALA A 224 24.15 -7.92 0.10
N ARG A 225 24.15 -6.58 0.20
CA ARG A 225 23.40 -5.73 -0.73
C ARG A 225 23.89 -5.92 -2.17
N LYS A 226 25.21 -5.95 -2.41
CA LYS A 226 25.76 -6.16 -3.76
C LYS A 226 25.33 -7.51 -4.34
N ALA A 227 25.34 -8.58 -3.54
CA ALA A 227 24.85 -9.89 -3.96
C ALA A 227 23.35 -9.86 -4.35
N ILE A 228 22.52 -9.19 -3.56
CA ILE A 228 21.08 -9.00 -3.90
C ILE A 228 20.92 -8.24 -5.23
N LEU A 229 21.74 -7.20 -5.46
CA LEU A 229 21.68 -6.41 -6.69
C LEU A 229 22.19 -7.13 -7.92
N SER A 230 23.12 -8.10 -7.78
CA SER A 230 23.63 -8.96 -8.86
C SER A 230 22.75 -10.19 -9.12
N GLY A 231 21.81 -10.48 -8.25
CA GLY A 231 20.94 -11.66 -8.36
C GLY A 231 21.59 -12.96 -7.88
N GLU A 232 22.65 -12.83 -7.07
CA GLU A 232 23.37 -13.95 -6.43
C GLU A 232 22.72 -14.40 -5.11
#